data_c2ea3bf75daf88e1576f2b6d394f2229
#
_entry.id   c2ea3bf75daf88e1576f2b6d394f2229
#
_cell.length_a   1.000
_cell.length_b   1.000
_cell.length_c   1.000
_cell.angle_alpha   90.00
_cell.angle_beta   90.00
_cell.angle_gamma   90.00
#
_symmetry.space_group_name_H-M   'P 1'
#
loop_
_entity.id
_entity.type
_entity.pdbx_description
1 polymer ?
#
loop_
_entity_poly.entity_id
_entity_poly.type
_entity_poly.pdbx_seq_one_letter_code
_entity_poly.pdbx_strand_id
1 'polypeptide(L)'
;MATGLFLCVLVNIAMGFSTSFYLFTGLVVLLGLCQGMGVGPSIITVGHWFPRSQRARASTIWNVSHNLGGGLVSPLVGGAMAYVGTEHWRTAAYLVPAGVAVIVIFFVLYLVKRRPVEEGLPPVEEMYHEESVTTKVLEHTAEAPKDMSPFKIFWEYVFKNKNSWYLVFVDIFTYMVRFGMITWIPLYLLTEKGLTRGEMGFSFMLFEWAAIPSTILAGIIVDKYFKGRVMLLPMSCLVVVLLCVFGYMTSNSVVAITLFATITGCLIYIPQSMVAVQAMEVIPSFALGSAVGLRDLMSYLVGSSLGTTLFGFVVDHWGWNSGFYTIMAGVVICFLSCYLSYRGAKEIYGK
;
A
#
# COMPACT_ATOMS: atom_id res chain seq x y z
N MET A 1 7.13 -12.72 13.23
CA MET A 1 5.69 -12.61 12.90
C MET A 1 4.81 -12.79 14.14
N ALA A 2 4.75 -13.97 14.77
CA ALA A 2 3.86 -14.23 15.92
C ALA A 2 4.03 -13.23 17.07
N THR A 3 5.27 -12.86 17.43
CA THR A 3 5.54 -11.84 18.46
C THR A 3 4.93 -10.48 18.11
N GLY A 4 5.09 -10.03 16.85
CA GLY A 4 4.48 -8.76 16.40
C GLY A 4 2.95 -8.80 16.45
N LEU A 5 2.35 -9.90 15.98
CA LEU A 5 0.90 -10.11 16.09
C LEU A 5 0.42 -10.14 17.55
N PHE A 6 1.14 -10.82 18.43
CA PHE A 6 0.82 -10.86 19.86
C PHE A 6 0.85 -9.46 20.49
N LEU A 7 1.88 -8.68 20.21
CA LEU A 7 1.95 -7.28 20.66
C LEU A 7 0.80 -6.45 20.08
N CYS A 8 0.44 -6.63 18.81
CA CYS A 8 -0.72 -5.97 18.22
C CYS A 8 -2.03 -6.33 18.95
N VAL A 9 -2.20 -7.60 19.34
CA VAL A 9 -3.37 -8.04 20.15
C VAL A 9 -3.43 -7.28 21.48
N LEU A 10 -2.32 -7.21 22.21
CA LEU A 10 -2.26 -6.50 23.50
C LEU A 10 -2.59 -5.01 23.34
N VAL A 11 -2.02 -4.37 22.31
CA VAL A 11 -2.28 -2.95 22.01
C VAL A 11 -3.74 -2.73 21.62
N ASN A 12 -4.33 -3.59 20.78
CA ASN A 12 -5.75 -3.49 20.43
C ASN A 12 -6.67 -3.66 21.64
N ILE A 13 -6.36 -4.61 22.53
CA ILE A 13 -7.10 -4.76 23.79
C ILE A 13 -7.02 -3.46 24.62
N ALA A 14 -5.81 -2.90 24.78
CA ALA A 14 -5.62 -1.64 25.49
C ALA A 14 -6.39 -0.47 24.84
N MET A 15 -6.44 -0.41 23.51
CA MET A 15 -7.22 0.59 22.76
C MET A 15 -8.72 0.42 23.00
N GLY A 16 -9.22 -0.82 23.07
CA GLY A 16 -10.62 -1.13 23.35
C GLY A 16 -11.09 -0.58 24.71
N PHE A 17 -10.22 -0.52 25.69
CA PHE A 17 -10.51 0.01 27.04
C PHE A 17 -10.06 1.46 27.25
N SER A 18 -9.35 2.07 26.30
CA SER A 18 -8.84 3.43 26.43
C SER A 18 -9.96 4.46 26.29
N THR A 19 -10.04 5.40 27.25
CA THR A 19 -10.94 6.55 27.20
C THR A 19 -10.19 7.88 27.02
N SER A 20 -8.88 7.89 27.24
CA SER A 20 -8.02 9.08 27.11
C SER A 20 -7.52 9.25 25.68
N PHE A 21 -7.66 10.44 25.12
CA PHE A 21 -7.14 10.80 23.81
C PHE A 21 -5.60 10.62 23.71
N TYR A 22 -4.87 11.07 24.72
CA TYR A 22 -3.40 10.97 24.72
C TYR A 22 -2.92 9.51 24.82
N LEU A 23 -3.57 8.72 25.68
CA LEU A 23 -3.26 7.29 25.77
C LEU A 23 -3.57 6.58 24.46
N PHE A 24 -4.73 6.86 23.87
CA PHE A 24 -5.14 6.28 22.59
C PHE A 24 -4.14 6.62 21.47
N THR A 25 -3.71 7.89 21.38
CA THR A 25 -2.70 8.33 20.39
C THR A 25 -1.37 7.58 20.58
N GLY A 26 -0.91 7.45 21.84
CA GLY A 26 0.30 6.66 22.13
C GLY A 26 0.17 5.19 21.72
N LEU A 27 -1.01 4.59 21.97
CA LEU A 27 -1.28 3.21 21.56
C LEU A 27 -1.33 3.04 20.03
N VAL A 28 -1.83 4.03 19.26
CA VAL A 28 -1.81 4.01 17.80
C VAL A 28 -0.37 4.01 17.29
N VAL A 29 0.52 4.84 17.86
CA VAL A 29 1.94 4.85 17.49
C VAL A 29 2.59 3.50 17.81
N LEU A 30 2.32 2.95 19.00
CA LEU A 30 2.83 1.64 19.41
C LEU A 30 2.32 0.53 18.49
N LEU A 31 1.04 0.57 18.09
CA LEU A 31 0.46 -0.37 17.14
C LEU A 31 1.20 -0.36 15.80
N GLY A 32 1.51 0.82 15.27
CA GLY A 32 2.29 0.98 14.04
C GLY A 32 3.67 0.32 14.12
N LEU A 33 4.38 0.51 15.24
CA LEU A 33 5.68 -0.14 15.47
C LEU A 33 5.54 -1.67 15.54
N CYS A 34 4.53 -2.18 16.23
CA CYS A 34 4.28 -3.63 16.33
C CYS A 34 3.92 -4.26 14.99
N GLN A 35 3.12 -3.58 14.16
CA GLN A 35 2.76 -4.04 12.81
C GLN A 35 3.96 -4.16 11.90
N GLY A 36 4.91 -3.23 11.98
CA GLY A 36 6.16 -3.26 11.22
C GLY A 36 6.99 -4.55 11.42
N MET A 37 6.84 -5.22 12.59
CA MET A 37 7.54 -6.47 12.89
C MET A 37 7.05 -7.68 12.06
N GLY A 38 5.96 -7.57 11.31
CA GLY A 38 5.41 -8.64 10.49
C GLY A 38 6.01 -8.70 9.09
N VAL A 39 6.27 -7.56 8.46
CA VAL A 39 6.62 -7.45 7.04
C VAL A 39 7.96 -8.10 6.72
N GLY A 40 9.02 -7.74 7.43
CA GLY A 40 10.37 -8.28 7.19
C GLY A 40 10.43 -9.81 7.25
N PRO A 41 9.99 -10.45 8.35
CA PRO A 41 9.95 -11.91 8.43
C PRO A 41 9.09 -12.57 7.36
N SER A 42 7.99 -11.94 6.91
CA SER A 42 7.15 -12.48 5.82
C SER A 42 7.90 -12.55 4.51
N ILE A 43 8.57 -11.47 4.13
CA ILE A 43 9.37 -11.40 2.89
C ILE A 43 10.54 -12.40 2.95
N ILE A 44 11.20 -12.53 4.10
CA ILE A 44 12.28 -13.51 4.29
C ILE A 44 11.75 -14.94 4.11
N THR A 45 10.57 -15.26 4.66
CA THR A 45 9.93 -16.57 4.48
C THR A 45 9.63 -16.84 3.01
N VAL A 46 9.04 -15.88 2.29
CA VAL A 46 8.83 -16.00 0.84
C VAL A 46 10.15 -16.25 0.11
N GLY A 47 11.23 -15.54 0.48
CA GLY A 47 12.55 -15.73 -0.11
C GLY A 47 13.14 -17.12 0.11
N HIS A 48 12.81 -17.81 1.21
CA HIS A 48 13.31 -19.15 1.51
C HIS A 48 12.45 -20.30 0.90
N TRP A 49 11.15 -20.05 0.64
CA TRP A 49 10.22 -21.08 0.16
C TRP A 49 9.96 -21.05 -1.34
N PHE A 50 10.31 -19.94 -2.02
CA PHE A 50 10.07 -19.79 -3.45
C PHE A 50 11.37 -19.58 -4.22
N PRO A 51 11.56 -20.26 -5.38
CA PRO A 51 12.69 -20.02 -6.27
C PRO A 51 12.62 -18.58 -6.83
N ARG A 52 13.74 -18.06 -7.26
CA ARG A 52 13.86 -16.67 -7.77
C ARG A 52 12.86 -16.36 -8.88
N SER A 53 12.66 -17.32 -9.78
CA SER A 53 11.70 -17.23 -10.89
C SER A 53 10.24 -17.06 -10.44
N GLN A 54 9.90 -17.42 -9.20
CA GLN A 54 8.55 -17.35 -8.65
C GLN A 54 8.41 -16.33 -7.50
N ARG A 55 9.50 -15.76 -6.98
CA ARG A 55 9.49 -14.83 -5.84
C ARG A 55 8.66 -13.58 -6.10
N ALA A 56 8.74 -13.01 -7.31
CA ALA A 56 7.93 -11.85 -7.69
C ALA A 56 6.43 -12.17 -7.61
N ARG A 57 6.02 -13.32 -8.16
CA ARG A 57 4.63 -13.80 -8.10
C ARG A 57 4.18 -14.06 -6.66
N ALA A 58 4.99 -14.75 -5.86
CA ALA A 58 4.69 -15.03 -4.46
C ALA A 58 4.58 -13.75 -3.63
N SER A 59 5.46 -12.77 -3.84
CA SER A 59 5.40 -11.46 -3.18
C SER A 59 4.16 -10.67 -3.58
N THR A 60 3.73 -10.75 -4.84
CA THR A 60 2.50 -10.09 -5.30
C THR A 60 1.27 -10.72 -4.63
N ILE A 61 1.20 -12.06 -4.54
CA ILE A 61 0.12 -12.76 -3.84
C ILE A 61 0.13 -12.41 -2.35
N TRP A 62 1.31 -12.35 -1.73
CA TRP A 62 1.44 -11.90 -0.35
C TRP A 62 0.90 -10.48 -0.15
N ASN A 63 1.21 -9.56 -1.07
CA ASN A 63 0.75 -8.17 -0.99
C ASN A 63 -0.78 -8.03 -1.12
N VAL A 64 -1.45 -8.95 -1.81
CA VAL A 64 -2.92 -9.04 -1.89
C VAL A 64 -3.57 -9.15 -0.51
N SER A 65 -2.88 -9.78 0.46
CA SER A 65 -3.39 -9.93 1.83
C SER A 65 -3.73 -8.58 2.49
N HIS A 66 -3.00 -7.52 2.14
CA HIS A 66 -3.24 -6.17 2.64
C HIS A 66 -4.61 -5.62 2.20
N ASN A 67 -4.92 -5.73 0.91
CA ASN A 67 -6.21 -5.29 0.35
C ASN A 67 -7.37 -6.19 0.81
N LEU A 68 -7.13 -7.51 0.89
CA LEU A 68 -8.12 -8.45 1.38
C LEU A 68 -8.49 -8.13 2.84
N GLY A 69 -7.48 -7.93 3.69
CA GLY A 69 -7.66 -7.57 5.09
C GLY A 69 -8.35 -6.21 5.25
N GLY A 70 -7.90 -5.20 4.50
CA GLY A 70 -8.50 -3.85 4.51
C GLY A 70 -9.98 -3.88 4.15
N GLY A 71 -10.35 -4.60 3.09
CA GLY A 71 -11.76 -4.73 2.69
C GLY A 71 -12.63 -5.51 3.69
N LEU A 72 -12.06 -6.48 4.41
CA LEU A 72 -12.78 -7.27 5.41
C LEU A 72 -13.04 -6.52 6.73
N VAL A 73 -12.28 -5.46 7.03
CA VAL A 73 -12.45 -4.70 8.29
C VAL A 73 -13.86 -4.13 8.41
N SER A 74 -14.38 -3.50 7.36
CA SER A 74 -15.69 -2.85 7.39
C SER A 74 -16.85 -3.83 7.66
N PRO A 75 -17.01 -4.95 6.93
CA PRO A 75 -18.04 -5.94 7.23
C PRO A 75 -17.83 -6.66 8.56
N LEU A 76 -16.59 -6.90 8.98
CA LEU A 76 -16.29 -7.51 10.27
C LEU A 76 -16.74 -6.61 11.43
N VAL A 77 -16.30 -5.36 11.41
CA VAL A 77 -16.64 -4.39 12.48
C VAL A 77 -18.14 -4.03 12.42
N GLY A 78 -18.69 -3.85 11.22
CA GLY A 78 -20.12 -3.57 11.04
C GLY A 78 -21.00 -4.72 11.53
N GLY A 79 -20.65 -5.96 11.21
CA GLY A 79 -21.34 -7.15 11.72
C GLY A 79 -21.23 -7.29 13.24
N ALA A 80 -20.04 -7.05 13.79
CA ALA A 80 -19.84 -7.04 15.25
C ALA A 80 -20.69 -5.96 15.94
N MET A 81 -20.74 -4.74 15.37
CA MET A 81 -21.59 -3.66 15.88
C MET A 81 -23.09 -3.99 15.83
N ALA A 82 -23.54 -4.71 14.80
CA ALA A 82 -24.93 -5.16 14.71
C ALA A 82 -25.29 -6.15 15.82
N TYR A 83 -24.32 -6.93 16.30
CA TYR A 83 -24.49 -7.92 17.35
C TYR A 83 -24.35 -7.34 18.77
N VAL A 84 -23.29 -6.52 19.03
CA VAL A 84 -23.01 -6.01 20.38
C VAL A 84 -23.66 -4.65 20.68
N GLY A 85 -24.26 -4.00 19.69
CA GLY A 85 -24.80 -2.64 19.79
C GLY A 85 -23.77 -1.56 19.45
N THR A 86 -24.27 -0.42 18.97
CA THR A 86 -23.42 0.69 18.51
C THR A 86 -22.77 1.47 19.63
N GLU A 87 -23.31 1.42 20.84
CA GLU A 87 -22.73 1.96 22.07
C GLU A 87 -21.41 1.26 22.45
N HIS A 88 -21.27 -0.01 22.05
CA HIS A 88 -20.06 -0.81 22.32
C HIS A 88 -19.11 -0.84 21.11
N TRP A 89 -19.03 0.26 20.35
CA TRP A 89 -18.21 0.33 19.13
C TRP A 89 -16.73 0.01 19.34
N ARG A 90 -16.18 0.33 20.54
CA ARG A 90 -14.79 -0.04 20.88
C ARG A 90 -14.58 -1.55 20.93
N THR A 91 -15.54 -2.29 21.48
CA THR A 91 -15.50 -3.75 21.46
C THR A 91 -15.49 -4.27 20.03
N ALA A 92 -16.39 -3.79 19.17
CA ALA A 92 -16.45 -4.20 17.79
C ALA A 92 -15.17 -3.83 17.00
N ALA A 93 -14.65 -2.62 17.21
CA ALA A 93 -13.52 -2.11 16.42
C ALA A 93 -12.14 -2.65 16.85
N TYR A 94 -11.97 -3.03 18.12
CA TYR A 94 -10.66 -3.41 18.67
C TYR A 94 -10.63 -4.82 19.25
N LEU A 95 -11.62 -5.22 20.06
CA LEU A 95 -11.59 -6.53 20.70
C LEU A 95 -11.93 -7.67 19.73
N VAL A 96 -12.85 -7.45 18.80
CA VAL A 96 -13.18 -8.47 17.78
C VAL A 96 -11.99 -8.73 16.84
N PRO A 97 -11.33 -7.71 16.24
CA PRO A 97 -10.10 -7.93 15.48
C PRO A 97 -8.97 -8.54 16.31
N ALA A 98 -8.83 -8.17 17.59
CA ALA A 98 -7.85 -8.80 18.48
C ALA A 98 -8.13 -10.31 18.65
N GLY A 99 -9.39 -10.71 18.82
CA GLY A 99 -9.80 -12.11 18.87
C GLY A 99 -9.47 -12.87 17.59
N VAL A 100 -9.73 -12.28 16.44
CA VAL A 100 -9.33 -12.84 15.13
C VAL A 100 -7.81 -12.98 15.04
N ALA A 101 -7.06 -11.98 15.48
CA ALA A 101 -5.59 -12.04 15.47
C ALA A 101 -5.02 -13.15 16.37
N VAL A 102 -5.66 -13.44 17.52
CA VAL A 102 -5.28 -14.58 18.37
C VAL A 102 -5.40 -15.90 17.60
N ILE A 103 -6.50 -16.09 16.87
CA ILE A 103 -6.70 -17.30 16.04
C ILE A 103 -5.59 -17.37 14.97
N VAL A 104 -5.28 -16.24 14.31
CA VAL A 104 -4.22 -16.17 13.30
C VAL A 104 -2.85 -16.49 13.90
N ILE A 105 -2.55 -16.09 15.14
CA ILE A 105 -1.30 -16.45 15.83
C ILE A 105 -1.13 -17.95 15.91
N PHE A 106 -2.17 -18.70 16.28
CA PHE A 106 -2.11 -20.16 16.32
C PHE A 106 -1.81 -20.75 14.94
N PHE A 107 -2.45 -20.24 13.88
CA PHE A 107 -2.15 -20.68 12.51
C PHE A 107 -0.71 -20.34 12.10
N VAL A 108 -0.21 -19.15 12.43
CA VAL A 108 1.18 -18.75 12.13
C VAL A 108 2.18 -19.64 12.85
N LEU A 109 1.96 -19.94 14.14
CA LEU A 109 2.86 -20.79 14.92
C LEU A 109 2.88 -22.25 14.43
N TYR A 110 1.75 -22.75 13.96
CA TYR A 110 1.61 -24.14 13.52
C TYR A 110 2.01 -24.33 12.05
N LEU A 111 1.54 -23.46 11.15
CA LEU A 111 1.69 -23.66 9.70
C LEU A 111 2.90 -22.97 9.11
N VAL A 112 3.34 -21.82 9.65
CA VAL A 112 4.43 -21.05 9.04
C VAL A 112 5.79 -21.58 9.52
N LYS A 113 6.51 -22.21 8.61
CA LYS A 113 7.87 -22.70 8.81
C LYS A 113 8.86 -21.71 8.20
N ARG A 114 9.96 -21.48 8.89
CA ARG A 114 10.94 -20.46 8.49
C ARG A 114 11.72 -20.85 7.24
N ARG A 115 12.20 -22.10 7.19
CA ARG A 115 13.05 -22.61 6.11
C ARG A 115 12.68 -24.05 5.76
N PRO A 116 12.78 -24.45 4.48
CA PRO A 116 12.59 -25.84 4.06
C PRO A 116 13.51 -26.80 4.80
N VAL A 117 14.77 -26.41 5.04
CA VAL A 117 15.79 -27.24 5.70
C VAL A 117 15.38 -27.62 7.13
N GLU A 118 14.65 -26.75 7.84
CA GLU A 118 14.16 -27.03 9.21
C GLU A 118 13.10 -28.15 9.22
N GLU A 119 12.46 -28.41 8.06
CA GLU A 119 11.47 -29.45 7.86
C GLU A 119 12.06 -30.70 7.12
N GLY A 120 13.38 -30.79 7.01
CA GLY A 120 14.06 -31.90 6.35
C GLY A 120 14.02 -31.88 4.83
N LEU A 121 13.63 -30.76 4.23
CA LEU A 121 13.63 -30.56 2.78
C LEU A 121 14.96 -29.91 2.33
N PRO A 122 15.46 -30.18 1.12
CA PRO A 122 16.63 -29.49 0.60
C PRO A 122 16.34 -28.00 0.39
N PRO A 123 17.39 -27.14 0.36
CA PRO A 123 17.24 -25.73 0.00
C PRO A 123 16.53 -25.57 -1.35
N VAL A 124 15.76 -24.49 -1.49
CA VAL A 124 14.97 -24.25 -2.72
C VAL A 124 15.88 -24.12 -3.95
N GLU A 125 17.08 -23.59 -3.76
CA GLU A 125 18.09 -23.46 -4.82
C GLU A 125 18.53 -24.84 -5.36
N GLU A 126 18.65 -25.85 -4.51
CA GLU A 126 18.94 -27.24 -4.92
C GLU A 126 17.73 -27.90 -5.58
N MET A 127 16.52 -27.70 -5.02
CA MET A 127 15.28 -28.30 -5.56
C MET A 127 14.98 -27.85 -6.99
N TYR A 128 15.29 -26.60 -7.33
CA TYR A 128 15.00 -26.02 -8.63
C TYR A 128 16.22 -25.90 -9.54
N HIS A 129 17.37 -26.51 -9.15
CA HIS A 129 18.63 -26.44 -9.89
C HIS A 129 19.01 -24.99 -10.27
N GLU A 130 18.71 -24.03 -9.39
CA GLU A 130 19.12 -22.65 -9.60
C GLU A 130 20.62 -22.58 -9.42
N GLU A 131 21.35 -22.40 -10.52
CA GLU A 131 22.78 -22.10 -10.47
C GLU A 131 23.02 -20.94 -9.48
N SER A 132 23.99 -21.12 -8.59
CA SER A 132 24.38 -20.06 -7.65
C SER A 132 24.73 -18.81 -8.46
N VAL A 133 23.86 -17.81 -8.40
CA VAL A 133 23.90 -16.58 -9.21
C VAL A 133 25.11 -15.69 -8.85
N THR A 134 26.13 -16.23 -8.23
CA THR A 134 27.34 -15.48 -7.91
C THR A 134 28.05 -14.94 -9.15
N THR A 135 27.83 -15.51 -10.34
CA THR A 135 28.59 -15.12 -11.53
C THR A 135 27.82 -14.25 -12.52
N LYS A 136 26.49 -14.37 -12.66
CA LYS A 136 25.76 -13.62 -13.69
C LYS A 136 25.02 -12.37 -13.21
N VAL A 137 24.69 -12.27 -11.92
CA VAL A 137 24.12 -11.04 -11.33
C VAL A 137 25.20 -9.98 -11.07
N LEU A 138 26.46 -10.40 -10.93
CA LEU A 138 27.58 -9.46 -10.79
C LEU A 138 27.88 -8.66 -12.08
N GLU A 139 27.46 -9.13 -13.25
CA GLU A 139 27.68 -8.41 -14.51
C GLU A 139 26.68 -7.26 -14.79
N HIS A 140 25.51 -7.27 -14.13
CA HIS A 140 24.52 -6.18 -14.24
C HIS A 140 24.31 -5.39 -12.94
N THR A 141 24.91 -5.77 -11.83
CA THR A 141 24.94 -4.95 -10.62
C THR A 141 26.22 -4.12 -10.66
N ALA A 142 26.09 -2.82 -10.96
CA ALA A 142 27.16 -1.90 -10.63
C ALA A 142 27.50 -2.09 -9.16
N GLU A 143 28.73 -2.59 -8.87
CA GLU A 143 29.19 -2.71 -7.49
C GLU A 143 29.14 -1.33 -6.84
N ALA A 144 28.68 -1.26 -5.60
CA ALA A 144 28.79 -0.03 -4.82
C ALA A 144 30.27 0.43 -4.82
N PRO A 145 30.56 1.70 -5.04
CA PRO A 145 31.93 2.21 -4.95
C PRO A 145 32.53 1.83 -3.61
N LYS A 146 33.63 1.06 -3.63
CA LYS A 146 34.24 0.43 -2.44
C LYS A 146 34.62 1.43 -1.33
N ASP A 147 34.77 2.71 -1.68
CA ASP A 147 35.20 3.79 -0.77
C ASP A 147 34.06 4.70 -0.31
N MET A 148 32.79 4.36 -0.60
CA MET A 148 31.64 5.18 -0.21
C MET A 148 30.89 4.62 0.99
N SER A 149 30.68 5.46 2.00
CA SER A 149 29.78 5.12 3.12
C SER A 149 28.33 5.03 2.66
N PRO A 150 27.46 4.24 3.32
CA PRO A 150 26.03 4.14 2.99
C PRO A 150 25.32 5.50 2.94
N PHE A 151 25.70 6.43 3.81
CA PHE A 151 25.16 7.81 3.82
C PHE A 151 25.56 8.58 2.56
N LYS A 152 26.80 8.44 2.08
CA LYS A 152 27.27 9.10 0.87
C LYS A 152 26.59 8.54 -0.37
N ILE A 153 26.35 7.21 -0.42
CA ILE A 153 25.56 6.56 -1.47
C ILE A 153 24.13 7.12 -1.49
N PHE A 154 23.47 7.17 -0.33
CA PHE A 154 22.13 7.76 -0.22
C PHE A 154 22.10 9.21 -0.73
N TRP A 155 23.04 10.03 -0.28
CA TRP A 155 23.09 11.46 -0.62
C TRP A 155 23.30 11.72 -2.11
N GLU A 156 24.27 11.03 -2.73
CA GLU A 156 24.67 11.25 -4.13
C GLU A 156 23.69 10.59 -5.13
N TYR A 157 23.30 9.34 -4.87
CA TYR A 157 22.54 8.56 -5.85
C TYR A 157 21.03 8.57 -5.63
N VAL A 158 20.57 8.94 -4.44
CA VAL A 158 19.13 8.99 -4.12
C VAL A 158 18.67 10.42 -3.90
N PHE A 159 19.25 11.11 -2.91
CA PHE A 159 18.76 12.44 -2.52
C PHE A 159 19.00 13.51 -3.57
N LYS A 160 20.17 13.54 -4.22
CA LYS A 160 20.47 14.46 -5.33
C LYS A 160 19.88 14.03 -6.67
N ASN A 161 19.40 12.81 -6.80
CA ASN A 161 18.86 12.29 -8.05
C ASN A 161 17.45 12.81 -8.32
N LYS A 162 17.27 13.60 -9.38
CA LYS A 162 15.96 14.15 -9.79
C LYS A 162 14.91 13.05 -10.03
N ASN A 163 15.33 11.93 -10.62
CA ASN A 163 14.41 10.82 -10.89
C ASN A 163 13.90 10.17 -9.61
N SER A 164 14.70 10.09 -8.55
CA SER A 164 14.23 9.64 -7.22
C SER A 164 13.09 10.52 -6.72
N TRP A 165 13.23 11.84 -6.83
CA TRP A 165 12.18 12.77 -6.37
C TRP A 165 10.91 12.70 -7.21
N TYR A 166 11.01 12.48 -8.52
CA TYR A 166 9.80 12.26 -9.33
C TYR A 166 9.02 11.05 -8.83
N LEU A 167 9.72 9.95 -8.50
CA LEU A 167 9.10 8.76 -7.95
C LEU A 167 8.52 8.98 -6.55
N VAL A 168 9.23 9.72 -5.68
CA VAL A 168 8.75 10.14 -4.36
C VAL A 168 7.45 10.92 -4.47
N PHE A 169 7.37 11.88 -5.40
CA PHE A 169 6.14 12.66 -5.61
C PHE A 169 4.99 11.79 -6.17
N VAL A 170 5.26 10.86 -7.06
CA VAL A 170 4.22 9.90 -7.50
C VAL A 170 3.62 9.19 -6.30
N ASP A 171 4.46 8.65 -5.41
CA ASP A 171 3.97 7.92 -4.24
C ASP A 171 3.30 8.82 -3.20
N ILE A 172 3.84 10.01 -2.90
CA ILE A 172 3.20 10.98 -1.98
C ILE A 172 1.75 11.24 -2.42
N PHE A 173 1.54 11.58 -3.69
CA PHE A 173 0.20 11.93 -4.16
C PHE A 173 -0.70 10.72 -4.40
N THR A 174 -0.14 9.55 -4.73
CA THR A 174 -0.89 8.28 -4.72
C THR A 174 -1.40 7.97 -3.32
N TYR A 175 -0.55 8.09 -2.30
CA TYR A 175 -0.91 7.87 -0.90
C TYR A 175 -1.90 8.92 -0.39
N MET A 176 -1.74 10.18 -0.78
CA MET A 176 -2.72 11.24 -0.47
C MET A 176 -4.12 10.87 -0.98
N VAL A 177 -4.24 10.48 -2.24
CA VAL A 177 -5.53 10.08 -2.83
C VAL A 177 -6.07 8.82 -2.14
N ARG A 178 -5.24 7.79 -2.01
CA ARG A 178 -5.60 6.51 -1.41
C ARG A 178 -6.08 6.68 0.04
N PHE A 179 -5.26 7.29 0.90
CA PHE A 179 -5.60 7.46 2.32
C PHE A 179 -6.73 8.47 2.52
N GLY A 180 -6.84 9.49 1.67
CA GLY A 180 -7.97 10.40 1.65
C GLY A 180 -9.28 9.63 1.40
N MET A 181 -9.30 8.78 0.36
CA MET A 181 -10.48 7.97 0.07
C MET A 181 -10.76 6.95 1.18
N ILE A 182 -9.78 6.16 1.61
CA ILE A 182 -9.95 5.12 2.65
C ILE A 182 -10.49 5.71 3.95
N THR A 183 -9.94 6.84 4.40
CA THR A 183 -10.29 7.44 5.68
C THR A 183 -11.66 8.11 5.63
N TRP A 184 -11.97 8.80 4.54
CA TRP A 184 -13.12 9.69 4.50
C TRP A 184 -14.33 9.14 3.73
N ILE A 185 -14.15 8.08 2.88
CA ILE A 185 -15.29 7.41 2.23
C ILE A 185 -16.38 7.01 3.24
N PRO A 186 -16.08 6.32 4.35
CA PRO A 186 -17.12 5.88 5.26
C PRO A 186 -17.94 7.04 5.82
N LEU A 187 -17.26 8.10 6.26
CA LEU A 187 -17.94 9.26 6.83
C LEU A 187 -18.78 9.99 5.78
N TYR A 188 -18.21 10.27 4.60
CA TYR A 188 -18.87 10.94 3.50
C TYR A 188 -20.14 10.21 3.05
N LEU A 189 -20.06 8.88 2.90
CA LEU A 189 -21.21 8.08 2.47
C LEU A 189 -22.34 8.09 3.50
N LEU A 190 -22.01 8.07 4.78
CA LEU A 190 -23.01 8.09 5.85
C LEU A 190 -23.63 9.48 6.07
N THR A 191 -22.79 10.55 6.05
CA THR A 191 -23.24 11.89 6.44
C THR A 191 -23.82 12.71 5.28
N GLU A 192 -23.17 12.66 4.11
CA GLU A 192 -23.55 13.47 2.96
C GLU A 192 -24.45 12.73 1.97
N LYS A 193 -24.18 11.44 1.75
CA LYS A 193 -24.94 10.65 0.78
C LYS A 193 -26.10 9.86 1.42
N GLY A 194 -26.16 9.82 2.75
CA GLY A 194 -27.24 9.17 3.50
C GLY A 194 -27.34 7.65 3.30
N LEU A 195 -26.21 6.99 2.92
CA LEU A 195 -26.16 5.55 2.76
C LEU A 195 -26.34 4.85 4.10
N THR A 196 -26.91 3.66 4.07
CA THR A 196 -26.93 2.77 5.21
C THR A 196 -25.51 2.26 5.51
N ARG A 197 -25.28 1.79 6.74
CA ARG A 197 -23.98 1.19 7.14
C ARG A 197 -23.60 -0.01 6.29
N GLY A 198 -24.59 -0.80 5.84
CA GLY A 198 -24.37 -1.95 4.95
C GLY A 198 -23.88 -1.52 3.56
N GLU A 199 -24.55 -0.55 2.95
CA GLU A 199 -24.16 0.00 1.64
C GLU A 199 -22.79 0.67 1.68
N MET A 200 -22.50 1.44 2.73
CA MET A 200 -21.20 2.04 2.97
C MET A 200 -20.11 0.96 3.09
N GLY A 201 -20.35 -0.04 3.94
CA GLY A 201 -19.40 -1.14 4.16
C GLY A 201 -19.14 -1.94 2.88
N PHE A 202 -20.16 -2.19 2.07
CA PHE A 202 -20.05 -2.86 0.78
C PHE A 202 -19.24 -2.03 -0.23
N SER A 203 -19.52 -0.72 -0.33
CA SER A 203 -18.78 0.19 -1.21
C SER A 203 -17.30 0.28 -0.82
N PHE A 204 -17.00 0.35 0.48
CA PHE A 204 -15.64 0.35 0.99
C PHE A 204 -14.91 -0.98 0.71
N MET A 205 -15.57 -2.10 0.93
CA MET A 205 -15.02 -3.43 0.63
C MET A 205 -14.67 -3.56 -0.86
N LEU A 206 -15.56 -3.12 -1.75
CA LEU A 206 -15.31 -3.16 -3.19
C LEU A 206 -14.16 -2.24 -3.61
N PHE A 207 -14.02 -1.07 -2.99
CA PHE A 207 -12.88 -0.18 -3.21
C PHE A 207 -11.55 -0.89 -2.96
N GLU A 208 -11.41 -1.59 -1.83
CA GLU A 208 -10.18 -2.32 -1.47
C GLU A 208 -9.96 -3.56 -2.34
N TRP A 209 -11.01 -4.35 -2.56
CA TRP A 209 -10.87 -5.63 -3.29
C TRP A 209 -10.65 -5.45 -4.79
N ALA A 210 -11.16 -4.39 -5.37
CA ALA A 210 -10.95 -4.09 -6.79
C ALA A 210 -9.46 -3.83 -7.13
N ALA A 211 -8.66 -3.46 -6.15
CA ALA A 211 -7.21 -3.29 -6.30
C ALA A 211 -6.47 -4.62 -6.55
N ILE A 212 -7.04 -5.76 -6.12
CA ILE A 212 -6.38 -7.06 -6.21
C ILE A 212 -6.12 -7.47 -7.67
N PRO A 213 -7.15 -7.60 -8.53
CA PRO A 213 -6.93 -8.01 -9.92
C PRO A 213 -6.15 -6.95 -10.71
N SER A 214 -6.37 -5.66 -10.45
CA SER A 214 -5.69 -4.60 -11.20
C SER A 214 -4.17 -4.57 -10.95
N THR A 215 -3.75 -4.76 -9.71
CA THR A 215 -2.32 -4.79 -9.35
C THR A 215 -1.62 -6.00 -10.00
N ILE A 216 -2.28 -7.17 -10.02
CA ILE A 216 -1.73 -8.37 -10.65
C ILE A 216 -1.63 -8.20 -12.17
N LEU A 217 -2.64 -7.60 -12.79
CA LEU A 217 -2.69 -7.41 -14.25
C LEU A 217 -1.80 -6.25 -14.73
N ALA A 218 -1.49 -5.27 -13.89
CA ALA A 218 -0.75 -4.09 -14.28
C ALA A 218 0.62 -4.41 -14.90
N GLY A 219 1.38 -5.35 -14.32
CA GLY A 219 2.66 -5.80 -14.87
C GLY A 219 2.48 -6.41 -16.27
N ILE A 220 1.52 -7.31 -16.43
CA ILE A 220 1.24 -7.98 -17.72
C ILE A 220 0.84 -6.96 -18.79
N ILE A 221 0.01 -5.97 -18.41
CA ILE A 221 -0.44 -4.92 -19.32
C ILE A 221 0.73 -4.04 -19.76
N VAL A 222 1.60 -3.65 -18.84
CA VAL A 222 2.79 -2.85 -19.17
C VAL A 222 3.70 -3.58 -20.13
N ASP A 223 4.02 -4.84 -19.86
CA ASP A 223 4.91 -5.63 -20.71
C ASP A 223 4.32 -5.83 -22.11
N LYS A 224 3.04 -6.19 -22.19
CA LYS A 224 2.38 -6.55 -23.45
C LYS A 224 2.05 -5.34 -24.32
N TYR A 225 1.49 -4.27 -23.75
CA TYR A 225 0.93 -3.15 -24.52
C TYR A 225 1.81 -1.91 -24.52
N PHE A 226 2.56 -1.66 -23.44
CA PHE A 226 3.38 -0.45 -23.33
C PHE A 226 4.87 -0.71 -23.58
N LYS A 227 5.25 -1.97 -23.93
CA LYS A 227 6.64 -2.35 -24.28
C LYS A 227 7.67 -1.87 -23.24
N GLY A 228 7.36 -2.05 -21.95
CA GLY A 228 8.22 -1.64 -20.83
C GLY A 228 8.19 -0.13 -20.51
N ARG A 229 7.35 0.67 -21.16
CA ARG A 229 7.17 2.08 -20.78
C ARG A 229 6.28 2.18 -19.52
N VAL A 230 6.87 1.92 -18.39
CA VAL A 230 6.19 1.64 -17.11
C VAL A 230 5.21 2.74 -16.71
N MET A 231 5.58 4.02 -16.87
CA MET A 231 4.76 5.15 -16.38
C MET A 231 3.54 5.48 -17.25
N LEU A 232 3.41 4.93 -18.45
CA LEU A 232 2.25 5.23 -19.32
C LEU A 232 0.95 4.63 -18.79
N LEU A 233 1.01 3.43 -18.19
CA LEU A 233 -0.17 2.81 -17.58
C LEU A 233 -0.69 3.61 -16.37
N PRO A 234 0.12 3.99 -15.36
CA PRO A 234 -0.27 4.90 -14.30
C PRO A 234 -0.92 6.19 -14.80
N MET A 235 -0.32 6.84 -15.78
CA MET A 235 -0.86 8.08 -16.35
C MET A 235 -2.27 7.88 -16.92
N SER A 236 -2.49 6.80 -17.68
CA SER A 236 -3.80 6.46 -18.23
C SER A 236 -4.82 6.20 -17.11
N CYS A 237 -4.42 5.45 -16.07
CA CYS A 237 -5.26 5.15 -14.92
C CYS A 237 -5.64 6.42 -14.14
N LEU A 238 -4.69 7.35 -13.93
CA LEU A 238 -4.95 8.59 -13.18
C LEU A 238 -5.95 9.51 -13.87
N VAL A 239 -6.01 9.52 -15.21
CA VAL A 239 -7.07 10.25 -15.94
C VAL A 239 -8.44 9.66 -15.62
N VAL A 240 -8.56 8.33 -15.61
CA VAL A 240 -9.83 7.68 -15.26
C VAL A 240 -10.17 7.90 -13.78
N VAL A 241 -9.18 7.83 -12.87
CA VAL A 241 -9.36 8.14 -11.43
C VAL A 241 -9.90 9.56 -11.26
N LEU A 242 -9.36 10.56 -11.98
CA LEU A 242 -9.84 11.94 -11.90
C LEU A 242 -11.32 12.05 -12.27
N LEU A 243 -11.74 11.40 -13.35
CA LEU A 243 -13.13 11.37 -13.78
C LEU A 243 -14.02 10.61 -12.78
N CYS A 244 -13.54 9.51 -12.22
CA CYS A 244 -14.26 8.74 -11.22
C CYS A 244 -14.44 9.50 -9.90
N VAL A 245 -13.43 10.22 -9.42
CA VAL A 245 -13.55 11.07 -8.21
C VAL A 245 -14.57 12.19 -8.45
N PHE A 246 -14.57 12.82 -9.62
CA PHE A 246 -15.58 13.80 -9.99
C PHE A 246 -16.98 13.19 -10.05
N GLY A 247 -17.14 12.02 -10.69
CA GLY A 247 -18.42 11.29 -10.75
C GLY A 247 -18.90 10.85 -9.36
N TYR A 248 -18.00 10.40 -8.51
CA TYR A 248 -18.28 10.03 -7.12
C TYR A 248 -18.85 11.22 -6.31
N MET A 249 -18.25 12.39 -6.45
CA MET A 249 -18.68 13.62 -5.78
C MET A 249 -20.07 14.05 -6.24
N THR A 250 -20.34 14.04 -7.55
CA THR A 250 -21.55 14.60 -8.16
C THR A 250 -22.75 13.64 -8.17
N SER A 251 -22.51 12.32 -8.05
CA SER A 251 -23.59 11.32 -8.09
C SER A 251 -24.38 11.25 -6.78
N ASN A 252 -25.70 10.97 -6.92
CA ASN A 252 -26.59 10.71 -5.80
C ASN A 252 -27.14 9.26 -5.80
N SER A 253 -26.84 8.47 -6.82
CA SER A 253 -27.23 7.06 -6.89
C SER A 253 -26.21 6.20 -6.14
N VAL A 254 -26.68 5.36 -5.21
CA VAL A 254 -25.84 4.39 -4.46
C VAL A 254 -25.01 3.52 -5.40
N VAL A 255 -25.63 3.03 -6.50
CA VAL A 255 -24.95 2.19 -7.49
C VAL A 255 -23.82 2.95 -8.19
N ALA A 256 -24.08 4.19 -8.63
CA ALA A 256 -23.09 5.02 -9.31
C ALA A 256 -21.93 5.39 -8.36
N ILE A 257 -22.22 5.77 -7.14
CA ILE A 257 -21.23 6.09 -6.10
C ILE A 257 -20.33 4.87 -5.85
N THR A 258 -20.92 3.71 -5.63
CA THR A 258 -20.20 2.45 -5.41
C THR A 258 -19.34 2.08 -6.61
N LEU A 259 -19.86 2.25 -7.83
CA LEU A 259 -19.12 1.98 -9.06
C LEU A 259 -17.90 2.90 -9.21
N PHE A 260 -18.06 4.21 -9.04
CA PHE A 260 -16.96 5.17 -9.10
C PHE A 260 -15.91 4.93 -8.01
N ALA A 261 -16.35 4.62 -6.78
CA ALA A 261 -15.43 4.23 -5.71
C ALA A 261 -14.65 2.97 -6.07
N THR A 262 -15.32 1.92 -6.57
CA THR A 262 -14.71 0.66 -6.98
C THR A 262 -13.68 0.86 -8.09
N ILE A 263 -14.01 1.64 -9.13
CA ILE A 263 -13.06 1.93 -10.23
C ILE A 263 -11.87 2.74 -9.70
N THR A 264 -12.11 3.71 -8.82
CA THR A 264 -11.03 4.47 -8.18
C THR A 264 -10.10 3.54 -7.39
N GLY A 265 -10.65 2.66 -6.56
CA GLY A 265 -9.90 1.65 -5.81
C GLY A 265 -9.13 0.69 -6.73
N CYS A 266 -9.74 0.24 -7.82
CA CYS A 266 -9.10 -0.60 -8.83
C CYS A 266 -7.84 0.05 -9.43
N LEU A 267 -7.86 1.34 -9.70
CA LEU A 267 -6.83 2.01 -10.49
C LEU A 267 -5.77 2.74 -9.67
N ILE A 268 -6.10 3.21 -8.44
CA ILE A 268 -5.18 4.03 -7.65
C ILE A 268 -3.97 3.26 -7.10
N TYR A 269 -4.04 1.94 -7.01
CA TYR A 269 -2.91 1.11 -6.58
C TYR A 269 -1.90 0.83 -7.70
N ILE A 270 -2.26 1.09 -8.97
CA ILE A 270 -1.39 0.87 -10.12
C ILE A 270 -0.17 1.81 -10.11
N PRO A 271 -0.30 3.13 -9.88
CA PRO A 271 0.87 4.01 -9.74
C PRO A 271 1.87 3.50 -8.70
N GLN A 272 1.41 3.12 -7.51
CA GLN A 272 2.24 2.61 -6.43
C GLN A 272 3.04 1.36 -6.84
N SER A 273 2.40 0.40 -7.51
CA SER A 273 3.08 -0.81 -7.97
C SER A 273 4.09 -0.54 -9.07
N MET A 274 3.78 0.38 -9.99
CA MET A 274 4.64 0.70 -11.13
C MET A 274 5.83 1.59 -10.75
N VAL A 275 5.74 2.38 -9.69
CA VAL A 275 6.88 3.16 -9.17
C VAL A 275 8.03 2.25 -8.74
N ALA A 276 7.74 1.09 -8.13
CA ALA A 276 8.78 0.14 -7.76
C ALA A 276 9.53 -0.41 -8.99
N VAL A 277 8.80 -0.70 -10.08
CA VAL A 277 9.40 -1.15 -11.35
C VAL A 277 10.21 -0.04 -11.99
N GLN A 278 9.68 1.18 -12.05
CA GLN A 278 10.36 2.34 -12.61
C GLN A 278 11.64 2.69 -11.84
N ALA A 279 11.64 2.51 -10.51
CA ALA A 279 12.82 2.75 -9.68
C ALA A 279 14.00 1.85 -10.08
N MET A 280 13.74 0.59 -10.45
CA MET A 280 14.77 -0.32 -10.93
C MET A 280 15.41 0.12 -12.25
N GLU A 281 14.69 0.92 -13.05
CA GLU A 281 15.21 1.45 -14.31
C GLU A 281 16.05 2.73 -14.14
N VAL A 282 15.69 3.58 -13.17
CA VAL A 282 16.31 4.93 -13.09
C VAL A 282 17.27 5.10 -11.90
N ILE A 283 17.37 4.10 -11.01
CA ILE A 283 18.23 4.14 -9.82
C ILE A 283 19.19 2.96 -9.85
N PRO A 284 20.49 3.17 -9.61
CA PRO A 284 21.45 2.08 -9.52
C PRO A 284 21.06 1.05 -8.45
N SER A 285 21.26 -0.24 -8.75
CA SER A 285 20.83 -1.36 -7.90
C SER A 285 21.37 -1.28 -6.46
N PHE A 286 22.61 -0.81 -6.28
CA PHE A 286 23.21 -0.65 -4.95
C PHE A 286 22.57 0.46 -4.11
N ALA A 287 21.88 1.42 -4.72
CA ALA A 287 21.18 2.53 -4.05
C ALA A 287 19.66 2.31 -3.96
N LEU A 288 19.12 1.27 -4.62
CA LEU A 288 17.69 1.02 -4.74
C LEU A 288 17.00 0.86 -3.38
N GLY A 289 17.62 0.13 -2.44
CA GLY A 289 17.05 -0.04 -1.09
C GLY A 289 16.88 1.28 -0.34
N SER A 290 17.86 2.18 -0.45
CA SER A 290 17.79 3.51 0.16
C SER A 290 16.74 4.40 -0.52
N ALA A 291 16.57 4.28 -1.83
CA ALA A 291 15.55 4.99 -2.58
C ALA A 291 14.14 4.54 -2.22
N VAL A 292 13.93 3.22 -2.06
CA VAL A 292 12.66 2.66 -1.57
C VAL A 292 12.37 3.17 -0.16
N GLY A 293 13.37 3.18 0.73
CA GLY A 293 13.21 3.71 2.10
C GLY A 293 12.80 5.20 2.13
N LEU A 294 13.43 6.05 1.32
CA LEU A 294 13.05 7.46 1.20
C LEU A 294 11.63 7.62 0.67
N ARG A 295 11.30 6.89 -0.37
CA ARG A 295 9.98 6.90 -1.01
C ARG A 295 8.88 6.51 -0.02
N ASP A 296 9.05 5.38 0.67
CA ASP A 296 8.06 4.87 1.62
C ASP A 296 7.91 5.82 2.82
N LEU A 297 9.02 6.35 3.36
CA LEU A 297 8.99 7.35 4.43
C LEU A 297 8.18 8.58 4.03
N MET A 298 8.45 9.15 2.88
CA MET A 298 7.76 10.35 2.40
C MET A 298 6.29 10.09 2.07
N SER A 299 5.97 8.92 1.54
CA SER A 299 4.60 8.51 1.22
C SER A 299 3.74 8.38 2.47
N TYR A 300 4.27 7.73 3.51
CA TYR A 300 3.53 7.59 4.77
C TYR A 300 3.51 8.89 5.57
N LEU A 301 4.65 9.57 5.71
CA LEU A 301 4.72 10.77 6.53
C LEU A 301 3.99 11.96 5.90
N VAL A 302 4.22 12.21 4.63
CA VAL A 302 3.64 13.37 3.92
C VAL A 302 2.35 12.97 3.21
N GLY A 303 2.39 11.94 2.37
CA GLY A 303 1.25 11.53 1.53
C GLY A 303 0.02 11.16 2.35
N SER A 304 0.16 10.27 3.33
CA SER A 304 -0.98 9.88 4.16
C SER A 304 -1.50 11.06 5.00
N SER A 305 -0.61 11.93 5.53
CA SER A 305 -1.01 13.10 6.30
C SER A 305 -1.77 14.13 5.44
N LEU A 306 -1.38 14.32 4.19
CA LEU A 306 -2.15 15.15 3.24
C LEU A 306 -3.54 14.56 2.98
N GLY A 307 -3.63 13.25 2.79
CA GLY A 307 -4.92 12.58 2.55
C GLY A 307 -5.84 12.53 3.77
N THR A 308 -5.29 12.40 4.97
CA THR A 308 -6.09 12.30 6.19
C THR A 308 -6.30 13.65 6.86
N THR A 309 -5.24 14.32 7.28
CA THR A 309 -5.30 15.52 8.10
C THR A 309 -5.64 16.77 7.27
N LEU A 310 -4.92 17.00 6.15
CA LEU A 310 -5.19 18.18 5.32
C LEU A 310 -6.59 18.09 4.69
N PHE A 311 -6.97 16.92 4.18
CA PHE A 311 -8.31 16.72 3.63
C PHE A 311 -9.39 17.02 4.68
N GLY A 312 -9.26 16.45 5.92
CA GLY A 312 -10.20 16.73 7.01
C GLY A 312 -10.29 18.21 7.36
N PHE A 313 -9.13 18.88 7.47
CA PHE A 313 -9.08 20.32 7.70
C PHE A 313 -9.81 21.12 6.62
N VAL A 314 -9.63 20.75 5.35
CA VAL A 314 -10.31 21.39 4.21
C VAL A 314 -11.82 21.14 4.27
N VAL A 315 -12.24 19.92 4.58
CA VAL A 315 -13.67 19.57 4.70
C VAL A 315 -14.32 20.34 5.84
N ASP A 316 -13.68 20.44 6.99
CA ASP A 316 -14.21 21.14 8.17
C ASP A 316 -14.43 22.64 7.92
N HIS A 317 -13.56 23.28 7.11
CA HIS A 317 -13.62 24.73 6.87
C HIS A 317 -14.37 25.13 5.60
N TRP A 318 -14.33 24.27 4.55
CA TRP A 318 -14.88 24.62 3.21
C TRP A 318 -15.80 23.54 2.64
N GLY A 319 -16.12 22.51 3.41
CA GLY A 319 -17.06 21.45 3.04
C GLY A 319 -16.48 20.37 2.14
N TRP A 320 -17.25 19.32 1.93
CA TRP A 320 -16.85 18.10 1.23
C TRP A 320 -16.38 18.33 -0.22
N ASN A 321 -17.05 19.25 -0.95
CA ASN A 321 -16.65 19.54 -2.33
C ASN A 321 -15.19 20.04 -2.42
N SER A 322 -14.80 20.93 -1.50
CA SER A 322 -13.42 21.44 -1.43
C SER A 322 -12.41 20.35 -1.08
N GLY A 323 -12.79 19.42 -0.20
CA GLY A 323 -12.00 18.23 0.08
C GLY A 323 -11.75 17.39 -1.18
N PHE A 324 -12.79 17.11 -1.96
CA PHE A 324 -12.63 16.36 -3.22
C PHE A 324 -11.84 17.12 -4.28
N TYR A 325 -11.96 18.44 -4.38
CA TYR A 325 -11.07 19.23 -5.25
C TYR A 325 -9.61 19.11 -4.83
N THR A 326 -9.33 19.03 -3.53
CA THR A 326 -7.98 18.78 -3.03
C THR A 326 -7.46 17.40 -3.46
N ILE A 327 -8.29 16.35 -3.40
CA ILE A 327 -7.96 15.01 -3.92
C ILE A 327 -7.69 15.07 -5.43
N MET A 328 -8.56 15.73 -6.20
CA MET A 328 -8.39 15.88 -7.65
C MET A 328 -7.10 16.62 -8.02
N ALA A 329 -6.75 17.67 -7.27
CA ALA A 329 -5.46 18.35 -7.42
C ALA A 329 -4.29 17.38 -7.16
N GLY A 330 -4.39 16.54 -6.13
CA GLY A 330 -3.42 15.49 -5.85
C GLY A 330 -3.28 14.50 -7.02
N VAL A 331 -4.39 14.07 -7.63
CA VAL A 331 -4.37 13.21 -8.84
C VAL A 331 -3.64 13.88 -10.01
N VAL A 332 -3.88 15.18 -10.23
CA VAL A 332 -3.22 15.95 -11.31
C VAL A 332 -1.71 16.06 -11.04
N ILE A 333 -1.30 16.35 -9.81
CA ILE A 333 0.13 16.43 -9.45
C ILE A 333 0.79 15.05 -9.57
N CYS A 334 0.10 13.98 -9.18
CA CYS A 334 0.56 12.60 -9.38
C CYS A 334 0.78 12.31 -10.88
N PHE A 335 -0.17 12.67 -11.73
CA PHE A 335 -0.04 12.52 -13.19
C PHE A 335 1.17 13.27 -13.75
N LEU A 336 1.36 14.53 -13.35
CA LEU A 336 2.52 15.32 -13.77
C LEU A 336 3.84 14.69 -13.29
N SER A 337 3.87 14.16 -12.08
CA SER A 337 5.04 13.47 -11.53
C SER A 337 5.35 12.17 -12.29
N CYS A 338 4.33 11.39 -12.68
CA CYS A 338 4.48 10.23 -13.57
C CYS A 338 5.05 10.64 -14.94
N TYR A 339 4.56 11.75 -15.50
CA TYR A 339 5.06 12.26 -16.79
C TYR A 339 6.53 12.70 -16.70
N LEU A 340 6.91 13.40 -15.62
CA LEU A 340 8.31 13.80 -15.40
C LEU A 340 9.22 12.58 -15.21
N SER A 341 8.78 11.57 -14.46
CA SER A 341 9.50 10.31 -14.31
C SER A 341 9.64 9.55 -15.64
N TYR A 342 8.59 9.53 -16.45
CA TYR A 342 8.65 8.96 -17.80
C TYR A 342 9.68 9.68 -18.69
N ARG A 343 9.70 11.02 -18.69
CA ARG A 343 10.69 11.81 -19.42
C ARG A 343 12.11 11.56 -18.92
N GLY A 344 12.30 11.50 -17.60
CA GLY A 344 13.61 11.22 -17.02
C GLY A 344 14.18 9.86 -17.41
N ALA A 345 13.34 8.82 -17.46
CA ALA A 345 13.75 7.51 -17.95
C ALA A 345 14.08 7.54 -19.45
N LYS A 346 13.30 8.28 -20.25
CA LYS A 346 13.57 8.46 -21.69
C LYS A 346 14.92 9.15 -21.97
N GLU A 347 15.30 10.12 -21.14
CA GLU A 347 16.61 10.79 -21.25
C GLU A 347 17.76 9.83 -20.93
N ILE A 348 17.59 8.89 -20.00
CA ILE A 348 18.62 7.91 -19.63
C ILE A 348 18.80 6.85 -20.71
N TYR A 349 17.71 6.36 -21.31
CA TYR A 349 17.75 5.23 -22.26
C TYR A 349 17.68 5.63 -23.73
N GLY A 350 17.50 6.92 -24.05
CA GLY A 350 17.45 7.40 -25.45
C GLY A 350 16.27 6.85 -26.26
N LYS A 351 15.19 6.41 -25.59
CA LYS A 351 14.03 5.76 -26.22
C LYS A 351 12.78 6.61 -26.16
#